data_215dbc1d684aaee00c613fd2961e9a9e
#
_entry.id   215dbc1d684aaee00c613fd2961e9a9e
#
_cell.length_a   1.000
_cell.length_b   1.000
_cell.length_c   1.000
_cell.angle_alpha   90.00
_cell.angle_beta   90.00
_cell.angle_gamma   90.00
#
_symmetry.space_group_name_H-M   'P 1'
#
loop_
_entity.id
_entity.type
_entity.pdbx_description
1 polymer ?
#
loop_
_entity_poly.entity_id
_entity_poly.type
_entity_poly.pdbx_seq_one_letter_code
_entity_poly.pdbx_strand_id
1 'polypeptide(L)'
;MRNTRQITKAMKMISAARLRRAQERALSGRPYAQMLTNVLKSLVSRAEIFDPETGAPRHPLLAQRPEKNILVIVVTADRGLAGAFNANIVKAAARFLAANEGKNIDIEAAGRKGRDFLRRRFPTATPEQVERAGAVQIVGEHIGVLGKLQFEYVRDFSESVIDRYTKGEIDSVYVLYNEFKSVIAQRLVVEKVLPIEEIGEKTIAQAEELTKEEREMRAEAAKSAGVSLGEADTAEMDRRAAAFATAQVDYIYEQPPAELFRDLLPKYVAVQIYRSMLESTAAEHAARMTAMDSATSNADEMIDKLTLAMNRARQAKITKEIIEIVSGAAAQ
;
A
#
# COMPACT_ATOMS: atom_id res chain seq x y z
N MET A 1 -7.43 25.07 -19.62
CA MET A 1 -7.62 23.66 -20.02
C MET A 1 -6.44 23.07 -20.75
N ARG A 2 -5.91 23.63 -21.87
CA ARG A 2 -4.76 23.05 -22.60
C ARG A 2 -3.52 22.80 -21.72
N ASN A 3 -3.15 23.74 -20.87
CA ASN A 3 -2.03 23.59 -19.94
C ASN A 3 -2.31 22.47 -18.90
N THR A 4 -3.53 22.40 -18.38
CA THR A 4 -3.92 21.33 -17.43
C THR A 4 -3.76 19.95 -18.06
N ARG A 5 -4.25 19.78 -19.31
CA ARG A 5 -4.07 18.55 -20.09
C ARG A 5 -2.60 18.14 -20.24
N GLN A 6 -1.71 19.10 -20.57
CA GLN A 6 -0.27 18.80 -20.69
C GLN A 6 0.33 18.36 -19.36
N ILE A 7 -0.05 19.02 -18.26
CA ILE A 7 0.43 18.68 -16.93
C ILE A 7 -0.07 17.27 -16.52
N THR A 8 -1.34 16.97 -16.70
CA THR A 8 -1.90 15.67 -16.34
C THR A 8 -1.30 14.53 -17.18
N LYS A 9 -1.10 14.78 -18.49
CA LYS A 9 -0.40 13.83 -19.38
C LYS A 9 1.03 13.56 -18.93
N ALA A 10 1.79 14.60 -18.57
CA ALA A 10 3.14 14.46 -18.04
C ALA A 10 3.14 13.69 -16.71
N MET A 11 2.22 14.00 -15.79
CA MET A 11 2.09 13.31 -14.52
C MET A 11 1.71 11.83 -14.69
N LYS A 12 0.88 11.48 -15.67
CA LYS A 12 0.59 10.09 -16.05
C LYS A 12 1.87 9.35 -16.40
N MET A 13 2.69 9.90 -17.30
CA MET A 13 3.94 9.27 -17.75
C MET A 13 4.96 9.12 -16.62
N ILE A 14 5.08 10.13 -15.76
CA ILE A 14 5.96 10.06 -14.57
C ILE A 14 5.47 8.96 -13.61
N SER A 15 4.15 8.85 -13.40
CA SER A 15 3.59 7.81 -12.54
C SER A 15 3.80 6.42 -13.11
N ALA A 16 3.66 6.24 -14.43
CA ALA A 16 3.97 4.98 -15.11
C ALA A 16 5.44 4.56 -14.96
N ALA A 17 6.37 5.51 -15.12
CA ALA A 17 7.80 5.23 -14.93
C ALA A 17 8.13 4.88 -13.46
N ARG A 18 7.49 5.53 -12.49
CA ARG A 18 7.65 5.22 -11.07
C ARG A 18 7.02 3.87 -10.70
N LEU A 19 5.88 3.54 -11.30
CA LEU A 19 5.22 2.25 -11.13
C LEU A 19 6.15 1.11 -11.57
N ARG A 20 6.76 1.21 -12.76
CA ARG A 20 7.73 0.20 -13.23
C ARG A 20 8.87 -0.02 -12.24
N ARG A 21 9.47 1.06 -11.74
CA ARG A 21 10.55 0.97 -10.72
C ARG A 21 10.06 0.37 -9.40
N ALA A 22 8.84 0.69 -8.97
CA ALA A 22 8.26 0.11 -7.77
C ALA A 22 8.00 -1.39 -7.93
N GLN A 23 7.50 -1.80 -9.11
CA GLN A 23 7.33 -3.22 -9.46
C GLN A 23 8.67 -3.96 -9.46
N GLU A 24 9.70 -3.42 -10.12
CA GLU A 24 11.03 -4.01 -10.14
C GLU A 24 11.60 -4.22 -8.72
N ARG A 25 11.43 -3.22 -7.83
CA ARG A 25 11.86 -3.33 -6.42
C ARG A 25 11.08 -4.39 -5.66
N ALA A 26 9.77 -4.42 -5.81
CA ALA A 26 8.93 -5.42 -5.15
C ALA A 26 9.27 -6.85 -5.62
N LEU A 27 9.59 -7.01 -6.91
CA LEU A 27 9.98 -8.28 -7.51
C LEU A 27 11.38 -8.72 -7.05
N SER A 28 12.35 -7.81 -7.01
CA SER A 28 13.72 -8.13 -6.61
C SER A 28 13.84 -8.63 -5.16
N GLY A 29 12.91 -8.23 -4.29
CA GLY A 29 12.85 -8.72 -2.90
C GLY A 29 12.20 -10.09 -2.71
N ARG A 30 11.41 -10.58 -3.69
CA ARG A 30 10.68 -11.85 -3.58
C ARG A 30 11.58 -13.07 -3.34
N PRO A 31 12.69 -13.28 -4.08
CA PRO A 31 13.54 -14.45 -3.87
C PRO A 31 14.07 -14.55 -2.43
N TYR A 32 14.48 -13.42 -1.86
CA TYR A 32 14.96 -13.36 -0.48
C TYR A 32 13.83 -13.69 0.52
N ALA A 33 12.66 -13.07 0.38
CA ALA A 33 11.53 -13.33 1.24
C ALA A 33 11.09 -14.80 1.19
N GLN A 34 11.15 -15.43 0.02
CA GLN A 34 10.77 -16.81 -0.17
C GLN A 34 11.80 -17.76 0.42
N MET A 35 13.10 -17.49 0.20
CA MET A 35 14.17 -18.28 0.81
C MET A 35 14.11 -18.20 2.35
N LEU A 36 13.90 -17.01 2.91
CA LEU A 36 13.72 -16.82 4.35
C LEU A 36 12.52 -17.61 4.89
N THR A 37 11.40 -17.59 4.18
CA THR A 37 10.21 -18.37 4.52
C THR A 37 10.51 -19.88 4.51
N ASN A 38 11.20 -20.37 3.49
CA ASN A 38 11.54 -21.79 3.37
C ASN A 38 12.48 -22.26 4.48
N VAL A 39 13.50 -21.45 4.79
CA VAL A 39 14.41 -21.73 5.91
C VAL A 39 13.65 -21.76 7.24
N LEU A 40 12.78 -20.78 7.49
CA LEU A 40 11.96 -20.74 8.70
C LEU A 40 11.02 -21.95 8.80
N LYS A 41 10.34 -22.33 7.71
CA LYS A 41 9.50 -23.54 7.66
C LYS A 41 10.30 -24.81 7.98
N SER A 42 11.52 -24.95 7.44
CA SER A 42 12.42 -26.05 7.76
C SER A 42 12.86 -26.05 9.24
N LEU A 43 13.09 -24.86 9.82
CA LEU A 43 13.46 -24.73 11.22
C LEU A 43 12.29 -25.08 12.16
N VAL A 44 11.06 -24.74 11.80
CA VAL A 44 9.85 -25.09 12.58
C VAL A 44 9.75 -26.58 12.84
N SER A 45 10.07 -27.41 11.85
CA SER A 45 10.01 -28.86 11.96
C SER A 45 11.15 -29.47 12.81
N ARG A 46 12.21 -28.71 13.12
CA ARG A 46 13.42 -29.19 13.79
C ARG A 46 13.71 -28.50 15.11
N ALA A 47 13.31 -27.25 15.26
CA ALA A 47 13.41 -26.54 16.52
C ALA A 47 12.22 -26.91 17.39
N GLU A 48 12.46 -27.21 18.65
CA GLU A 48 11.40 -27.32 19.65
C GLU A 48 10.81 -25.93 19.94
N ILE A 49 10.01 -25.41 18.99
CA ILE A 49 9.42 -24.05 19.06
C ILE A 49 8.25 -23.97 20.01
N PHE A 50 7.68 -25.11 20.39
CA PHE A 50 6.62 -25.23 21.40
C PHE A 50 7.15 -26.01 22.61
N ASP A 51 6.70 -25.60 23.76
CA ASP A 51 6.94 -26.33 24.99
C ASP A 51 6.14 -27.65 24.95
N PRO A 52 6.78 -28.83 25.14
CA PRO A 52 6.11 -30.11 25.01
C PRO A 52 5.07 -30.38 26.12
N GLU A 53 5.19 -29.72 27.28
CA GLU A 53 4.25 -29.90 28.39
C GLU A 53 3.06 -28.95 28.31
N THR A 54 3.30 -27.69 27.93
CA THR A 54 2.25 -26.66 27.95
C THR A 54 1.70 -26.37 26.56
N GLY A 55 2.36 -26.79 25.48
CA GLY A 55 2.02 -26.42 24.11
C GLY A 55 2.23 -24.92 23.79
N ALA A 56 2.79 -24.17 24.74
CA ALA A 56 3.01 -22.73 24.56
C ALA A 56 4.22 -22.47 23.63
N PRO A 57 4.15 -21.47 22.77
CA PRO A 57 5.28 -21.13 21.92
C PRO A 57 6.42 -20.54 22.75
N ARG A 58 7.62 -21.05 22.54
CA ARG A 58 8.83 -20.59 23.24
C ARG A 58 9.32 -19.22 22.75
N HIS A 59 8.92 -18.84 21.53
CA HIS A 59 9.32 -17.54 20.97
C HIS A 59 8.24 -16.49 21.19
N PRO A 60 8.55 -15.29 21.75
CA PRO A 60 7.56 -14.27 22.05
C PRO A 60 6.71 -13.83 20.84
N LEU A 61 7.28 -13.80 19.63
CA LEU A 61 6.56 -13.35 18.42
C LEU A 61 5.50 -14.36 17.91
N LEU A 62 5.48 -15.58 18.43
CA LEU A 62 4.45 -16.59 18.17
C LEU A 62 3.38 -16.62 19.27
N ALA A 63 3.64 -15.98 20.41
CA ALA A 63 2.76 -16.03 21.57
C ALA A 63 1.46 -15.26 21.30
N GLN A 64 0.35 -15.97 21.28
CA GLN A 64 -0.98 -15.34 21.16
C GLN A 64 -1.46 -14.85 22.52
N ARG A 65 -1.97 -13.62 22.54
CA ARG A 65 -2.53 -12.96 23.72
C ARG A 65 -3.91 -12.42 23.41
N PRO A 66 -4.78 -12.23 24.43
CA PRO A 66 -6.02 -11.48 24.24
C PRO A 66 -5.74 -10.08 23.73
N GLU A 67 -6.32 -9.71 22.60
CA GLU A 67 -6.08 -8.43 21.94
C GLU A 67 -6.72 -7.26 22.68
N LYS A 68 -6.01 -6.67 23.61
CA LYS A 68 -6.38 -5.44 24.34
C LYS A 68 -5.70 -4.20 23.77
N ASN A 69 -4.44 -4.35 23.40
CA ASN A 69 -3.58 -3.29 22.87
C ASN A 69 -3.16 -3.63 21.44
N ILE A 70 -3.67 -2.88 20.47
CA ILE A 70 -3.43 -3.13 19.04
C ILE A 70 -2.52 -2.03 18.49
N LEU A 71 -1.50 -2.39 17.74
CA LEU A 71 -0.75 -1.48 16.88
C LEU A 71 -1.23 -1.60 15.45
N VAL A 72 -1.56 -0.47 14.82
CA VAL A 72 -1.98 -0.41 13.41
C VAL A 72 -1.05 0.48 12.61
N ILE A 73 -0.38 -0.09 11.64
CA ILE A 73 0.45 0.63 10.67
C ILE A 73 -0.43 0.98 9.47
N VAL A 74 -0.72 2.27 9.27
CA VAL A 74 -1.58 2.74 8.17
C VAL A 74 -0.72 3.32 7.06
N VAL A 75 -0.65 2.63 5.92
CA VAL A 75 0.23 3.00 4.79
C VAL A 75 -0.54 3.79 3.75
N THR A 76 -0.31 5.10 3.67
CA THR A 76 -0.92 6.02 2.71
C THR A 76 0.13 6.75 1.87
N ALA A 77 -0.29 7.50 0.86
CA ALA A 77 0.62 8.32 0.07
C ALA A 77 1.03 9.62 0.79
N ASP A 78 2.23 10.11 0.47
CA ASP A 78 2.65 11.47 0.86
C ASP A 78 1.98 12.56 0.02
N ARG A 79 1.62 12.24 -1.23
CA ARG A 79 1.06 13.17 -2.20
C ARG A 79 -0.36 12.79 -2.59
N GLY A 80 -1.15 13.79 -2.97
CA GLY A 80 -2.48 13.60 -3.53
C GLY A 80 -2.47 13.18 -5.01
N LEU A 81 -3.61 13.36 -5.65
CA LEU A 81 -3.83 13.07 -7.07
C LEU A 81 -3.70 11.59 -7.43
N ALA A 82 -3.95 10.71 -6.48
CA ALA A 82 -3.95 9.26 -6.65
C ALA A 82 -5.39 8.68 -6.63
N GLY A 83 -6.35 9.42 -7.15
CA GLY A 83 -7.76 9.00 -7.15
C GLY A 83 -8.27 8.69 -5.75
N ALA A 84 -9.00 7.60 -5.61
CA ALA A 84 -9.58 7.14 -4.36
C ALA A 84 -8.58 6.41 -3.43
N PHE A 85 -7.31 6.23 -3.83
CA PHE A 85 -6.31 5.45 -3.09
C PHE A 85 -6.25 5.81 -1.60
N ASN A 86 -5.99 7.09 -1.28
CA ASN A 86 -5.90 7.51 0.13
C ASN A 86 -7.25 7.46 0.85
N ALA A 87 -8.33 7.82 0.15
CA ALA A 87 -9.67 7.83 0.74
C ALA A 87 -10.12 6.41 1.12
N ASN A 88 -9.83 5.41 0.30
CA ASN A 88 -10.17 4.02 0.56
C ASN A 88 -9.38 3.49 1.78
N ILE A 89 -8.07 3.77 1.87
CA ILE A 89 -7.26 3.37 3.03
C ILE A 89 -7.79 4.01 4.32
N VAL A 90 -8.06 5.31 4.29
CA VAL A 90 -8.58 6.03 5.45
C VAL A 90 -9.95 5.51 5.87
N LYS A 91 -10.82 5.17 4.92
CA LYS A 91 -12.13 4.58 5.17
C LYS A 91 -12.03 3.19 5.79
N ALA A 92 -11.08 2.37 5.31
CA ALA A 92 -10.82 1.06 5.89
C ALA A 92 -10.21 1.18 7.29
N ALA A 93 -9.31 2.13 7.53
CA ALA A 93 -8.80 2.42 8.86
C ALA A 93 -9.92 2.80 9.82
N ALA A 94 -10.82 3.69 9.41
CA ALA A 94 -11.97 4.07 10.23
C ALA A 94 -12.90 2.87 10.56
N ARG A 95 -13.13 1.97 9.59
CA ARG A 95 -13.90 0.74 9.81
C ARG A 95 -13.19 -0.21 10.78
N PHE A 96 -11.88 -0.38 10.62
CA PHE A 96 -11.08 -1.20 11.52
C PHE A 96 -11.10 -0.68 12.95
N LEU A 97 -10.95 0.64 13.14
CA LEU A 97 -11.02 1.28 14.45
C LEU A 97 -12.41 1.09 15.09
N ALA A 98 -13.48 1.29 14.34
CA ALA A 98 -14.85 1.07 14.81
C ALA A 98 -15.13 -0.40 15.20
N ALA A 99 -14.60 -1.36 14.44
CA ALA A 99 -14.73 -2.78 14.74
C ALA A 99 -13.96 -3.21 16.01
N ASN A 100 -13.01 -2.41 16.45
CA ASN A 100 -12.20 -2.66 17.65
C ASN A 100 -12.46 -1.61 18.75
N GLU A 101 -13.66 -1.04 18.81
CA GLU A 101 -14.05 -0.09 19.83
C GLU A 101 -13.86 -0.67 21.24
N GLY A 102 -13.35 0.14 22.16
CA GLY A 102 -13.04 -0.28 23.53
C GLY A 102 -11.65 -0.89 23.73
N LYS A 103 -10.91 -1.19 22.66
CA LYS A 103 -9.50 -1.58 22.75
C LYS A 103 -8.58 -0.36 22.66
N ASN A 104 -7.37 -0.48 23.19
CA ASN A 104 -6.32 0.53 23.00
C ASN A 104 -5.72 0.35 21.62
N ILE A 105 -5.70 1.40 20.81
CA ILE A 105 -5.17 1.34 19.45
C ILE A 105 -4.08 2.40 19.25
N ASP A 106 -2.88 1.92 19.06
CA ASP A 106 -1.72 2.73 18.69
C ASP A 106 -1.61 2.78 17.18
N ILE A 107 -1.54 3.97 16.59
CA ILE A 107 -1.46 4.15 15.15
C ILE A 107 -0.08 4.64 14.74
N GLU A 108 0.56 3.91 13.84
CA GLU A 108 1.75 4.33 13.11
C GLU A 108 1.33 4.80 11.71
N ALA A 109 1.45 6.10 11.46
CA ALA A 109 1.00 6.71 10.22
C ALA A 109 2.15 6.80 9.20
N ALA A 110 2.20 5.89 8.24
CA ALA A 110 3.12 5.96 7.11
C ALA A 110 2.47 6.72 5.96
N GLY A 111 3.04 7.91 5.64
CA GLY A 111 2.55 8.81 4.60
C GLY A 111 1.71 9.98 5.13
N ARG A 112 1.95 11.13 4.50
CA ARG A 112 1.39 12.42 4.93
C ARG A 112 -0.14 12.45 4.89
N LYS A 113 -0.77 11.84 3.87
CA LYS A 113 -2.22 11.94 3.69
C LYS A 113 -3.01 11.22 4.77
N GLY A 114 -2.55 10.07 5.20
CA GLY A 114 -3.12 9.35 6.35
C GLY A 114 -2.88 10.11 7.64
N ARG A 115 -1.63 10.54 7.89
CA ARG A 115 -1.27 11.33 9.06
C ARG A 115 -2.17 12.57 9.21
N ASP A 116 -2.32 13.38 8.15
CA ASP A 116 -3.11 14.61 8.20
C ASP A 116 -4.59 14.35 8.49
N PHE A 117 -5.13 13.22 8.05
CA PHE A 117 -6.50 12.81 8.36
C PHE A 117 -6.64 12.33 9.81
N LEU A 118 -5.72 11.49 10.27
CA LEU A 118 -5.76 10.88 11.60
C LEU A 118 -5.54 11.92 12.71
N ARG A 119 -4.61 12.85 12.53
CA ARG A 119 -4.35 13.96 13.48
C ARG A 119 -5.55 14.86 13.75
N ARG A 120 -6.52 14.92 12.84
CA ARG A 120 -7.75 15.70 13.06
C ARG A 120 -8.74 15.01 13.98
N ARG A 121 -8.55 13.73 14.25
CA ARG A 121 -9.48 12.88 14.98
C ARG A 121 -8.90 12.27 16.25
N PHE A 122 -7.60 12.05 16.26
CA PHE A 122 -6.92 11.34 17.34
C PHE A 122 -5.74 12.15 17.85
N PRO A 123 -5.50 12.11 19.18
CA PRO A 123 -4.33 12.75 19.78
C PRO A 123 -3.04 12.06 19.37
N THR A 124 -1.94 12.80 19.46
CA THR A 124 -0.58 12.28 19.28
C THR A 124 0.01 12.01 20.65
N ALA A 125 0.62 10.86 20.87
CA ALA A 125 1.33 10.50 22.07
C ALA A 125 2.68 9.87 21.71
N THR A 126 3.66 9.95 22.60
CA THR A 126 4.85 9.11 22.46
C THR A 126 4.55 7.71 23.00
N PRO A 127 5.27 6.65 22.56
CA PRO A 127 5.02 5.29 23.05
C PRO A 127 5.04 5.17 24.60
N GLU A 128 5.82 6.01 25.27
CA GLU A 128 5.93 6.03 26.74
C GLU A 128 4.76 6.77 27.42
N GLN A 129 4.02 7.58 26.67
CA GLN A 129 2.92 8.43 27.18
C GLN A 129 1.55 7.94 26.75
N VAL A 130 1.47 6.73 26.23
CA VAL A 130 0.21 6.16 25.71
C VAL A 130 -0.78 5.90 26.84
N GLU A 131 -1.98 6.44 26.70
CA GLU A 131 -3.09 6.13 27.61
C GLU A 131 -3.68 4.75 27.31
N ARG A 132 -3.97 3.96 28.34
CA ARG A 132 -4.49 2.60 28.25
C ARG A 132 -5.93 2.51 28.80
N ALA A 133 -6.82 3.37 28.31
CA ALA A 133 -8.23 3.44 28.74
C ALA A 133 -9.21 3.30 27.56
N GLY A 134 -8.90 2.44 26.59
CA GLY A 134 -9.69 2.32 25.35
C GLY A 134 -9.41 3.45 24.36
N ALA A 135 -8.25 4.08 24.47
CA ALA A 135 -7.88 5.24 23.65
C ALA A 135 -7.30 4.83 22.29
N VAL A 136 -7.62 5.63 21.27
CA VAL A 136 -6.97 5.57 19.95
C VAL A 136 -6.01 6.75 19.84
N GLN A 137 -4.72 6.47 19.60
CA GLN A 137 -3.66 7.48 19.58
C GLN A 137 -2.69 7.27 18.44
N ILE A 138 -2.08 8.36 17.96
CA ILE A 138 -1.01 8.29 16.95
C ILE A 138 0.32 8.31 17.72
N VAL A 139 1.07 7.22 17.60
CA VAL A 139 2.34 7.04 18.32
C VAL A 139 3.57 7.26 17.43
N GLY A 140 3.41 7.20 16.12
CA GLY A 140 4.50 7.45 15.19
C GLY A 140 4.05 7.96 13.82
N GLU A 141 4.97 8.67 13.17
CA GLU A 141 4.74 9.31 11.87
C GLU A 141 5.94 9.14 10.94
N HIS A 142 5.71 8.48 9.80
CA HIS A 142 6.73 8.13 8.81
C HIS A 142 6.44 8.86 7.49
N ILE A 143 6.90 10.12 7.39
CA ILE A 143 6.61 11.00 6.25
C ILE A 143 7.80 11.06 5.31
N GLY A 144 7.53 10.98 3.99
CA GLY A 144 8.58 11.05 2.95
C GLY A 144 9.38 9.77 2.77
N VAL A 145 9.17 8.77 3.61
CA VAL A 145 9.92 7.49 3.61
C VAL A 145 9.57 6.64 2.40
N LEU A 146 8.29 6.58 2.04
CA LEU A 146 7.78 5.69 0.97
C LEU A 146 8.36 6.03 -0.41
N GLY A 147 8.73 7.29 -0.65
CA GLY A 147 9.33 7.73 -1.93
C GLY A 147 10.73 7.17 -2.21
N LYS A 148 11.48 6.85 -1.15
CA LYS A 148 12.84 6.25 -1.19
C LYS A 148 12.97 5.23 -0.07
N LEU A 149 12.04 4.26 -0.05
CA LEU A 149 12.00 3.26 1.00
C LEU A 149 13.29 2.43 1.00
N GLN A 150 14.01 2.44 2.12
CA GLN A 150 15.22 1.65 2.38
C GLN A 150 14.90 0.57 3.40
N PHE A 151 15.49 -0.61 3.24
CA PHE A 151 15.22 -1.73 4.15
C PHE A 151 15.73 -1.45 5.57
N GLU A 152 16.86 -0.77 5.69
CA GLU A 152 17.45 -0.40 6.99
C GLU A 152 16.47 0.40 7.85
N TYR A 153 15.79 1.38 7.25
CA TYR A 153 14.77 2.15 7.96
C TYR A 153 13.61 1.28 8.46
N VAL A 154 13.13 0.37 7.61
CA VAL A 154 12.01 -0.52 7.97
C VAL A 154 12.45 -1.55 9.00
N ARG A 155 13.70 -2.01 8.95
CA ARG A 155 14.28 -2.89 9.96
C ARG A 155 14.27 -2.21 11.33
N ASP A 156 14.83 -1.01 11.43
CA ASP A 156 14.92 -0.26 12.71
C ASP A 156 13.52 0.04 13.27
N PHE A 157 12.58 0.41 12.38
CA PHE A 157 11.16 0.56 12.74
C PHE A 157 10.55 -0.76 13.23
N SER A 158 10.80 -1.86 12.53
CA SER A 158 10.27 -3.18 12.90
C SER A 158 10.86 -3.67 14.22
N GLU A 159 12.13 -3.39 14.50
CA GLU A 159 12.79 -3.70 15.77
C GLU A 159 12.08 -2.98 16.94
N SER A 160 11.72 -1.70 16.77
CA SER A 160 10.94 -0.96 17.77
C SER A 160 9.56 -1.59 18.00
N VAL A 161 8.87 -2.00 16.95
CA VAL A 161 7.55 -2.68 17.05
C VAL A 161 7.69 -4.04 17.77
N ILE A 162 8.72 -4.81 17.42
CA ILE A 162 9.02 -6.11 18.02
C ILE A 162 9.34 -5.98 19.51
N ASP A 163 10.13 -4.96 19.88
CA ASP A 163 10.50 -4.70 21.27
C ASP A 163 9.24 -4.40 22.12
N ARG A 164 8.36 -3.52 21.64
CA ARG A 164 7.07 -3.24 22.28
C ARG A 164 6.17 -4.48 22.38
N TYR A 165 6.14 -5.31 21.35
CA TYR A 165 5.39 -6.57 21.37
C TYR A 165 5.97 -7.55 22.41
N THR A 166 7.28 -7.68 22.47
CA THR A 166 7.98 -8.58 23.39
C THR A 166 7.82 -8.15 24.84
N LYS A 167 7.81 -6.83 25.11
CA LYS A 167 7.53 -6.25 26.43
C LYS A 167 6.06 -6.35 26.84
N GLY A 168 5.17 -6.78 25.96
CA GLY A 168 3.73 -6.89 26.25
C GLY A 168 3.00 -5.54 26.26
N GLU A 169 3.58 -4.49 25.69
CA GLU A 169 2.92 -3.19 25.53
C GLU A 169 1.82 -3.23 24.48
N ILE A 170 2.01 -4.07 23.46
CA ILE A 170 1.05 -4.34 22.37
C ILE A 170 0.84 -5.84 22.25
N ASP A 171 -0.39 -6.27 21.93
CA ASP A 171 -0.81 -7.66 21.84
C ASP A 171 -0.95 -8.15 20.40
N SER A 172 -1.14 -7.23 19.46
CA SER A 172 -1.21 -7.52 18.03
C SER A 172 -0.74 -6.35 17.18
N VAL A 173 -0.24 -6.67 15.98
CA VAL A 173 0.22 -5.68 14.99
C VAL A 173 -0.46 -5.94 13.67
N TYR A 174 -1.13 -4.93 13.15
CA TYR A 174 -1.80 -4.94 11.86
C TYR A 174 -1.16 -3.93 10.90
N VAL A 175 -1.05 -4.30 9.64
CA VAL A 175 -0.65 -3.39 8.56
C VAL A 175 -1.83 -3.22 7.61
N LEU A 176 -2.22 -1.98 7.40
CA LEU A 176 -3.31 -1.58 6.51
C LEU A 176 -2.72 -0.91 5.28
N TYR A 177 -2.82 -1.58 4.14
CA TYR A 177 -2.15 -1.17 2.90
C TYR A 177 -2.88 -1.67 1.65
N ASN A 178 -2.45 -1.21 0.47
CA ASN A 178 -2.92 -1.77 -0.80
C ASN A 178 -1.93 -2.83 -1.30
N GLU A 179 -2.35 -4.10 -1.29
CA GLU A 179 -1.61 -5.20 -1.91
C GLU A 179 -1.61 -5.02 -3.43
N PHE A 180 -0.43 -5.19 -4.02
CA PHE A 180 -0.22 -5.02 -5.45
C PHE A 180 0.32 -6.30 -6.10
N LYS A 181 -0.49 -6.93 -6.93
CA LYS A 181 -0.05 -8.05 -7.79
C LYS A 181 0.20 -7.58 -9.23
N SER A 182 -0.74 -6.80 -9.77
CA SER A 182 -0.62 -6.16 -11.09
C SER A 182 -1.43 -4.86 -11.11
N VAL A 183 -1.40 -4.13 -12.23
CA VAL A 183 -2.16 -2.88 -12.38
C VAL A 183 -3.66 -3.08 -12.14
N ILE A 184 -4.20 -4.21 -12.57
CA ILE A 184 -5.62 -4.55 -12.47
C ILE A 184 -5.94 -5.46 -11.29
N ALA A 185 -4.93 -6.11 -10.70
CA ALA A 185 -5.08 -7.03 -9.57
C ALA A 185 -4.49 -6.38 -8.30
N GLN A 186 -5.29 -5.59 -7.65
CA GLN A 186 -4.96 -4.91 -6.40
C GLN A 186 -6.14 -5.05 -5.44
N ARG A 187 -5.82 -5.10 -4.16
CA ARG A 187 -6.84 -5.09 -3.10
C ARG A 187 -6.33 -4.32 -1.89
N LEU A 188 -7.23 -3.66 -1.19
CA LEU A 188 -6.97 -3.08 0.11
C LEU A 188 -7.06 -4.18 1.15
N VAL A 189 -6.03 -4.34 1.96
CA VAL A 189 -5.97 -5.39 2.98
C VAL A 189 -5.61 -4.83 4.35
N VAL A 190 -6.15 -5.49 5.37
CA VAL A 190 -5.71 -5.39 6.75
C VAL A 190 -5.05 -6.72 7.08
N GLU A 191 -3.74 -6.74 7.13
CA GLU A 191 -2.93 -7.93 7.38
C GLU A 191 -2.44 -7.92 8.83
N LYS A 192 -2.63 -9.03 9.53
CA LYS A 192 -2.08 -9.24 10.86
C LYS A 192 -0.65 -9.77 10.72
N VAL A 193 0.32 -9.02 11.24
CA VAL A 193 1.74 -9.37 11.16
C VAL A 193 2.23 -10.00 12.44
N LEU A 194 1.70 -9.58 13.60
CA LEU A 194 1.99 -10.17 14.91
C LEU A 194 0.70 -10.40 15.71
N PRO A 195 0.61 -11.52 16.44
CA PRO A 195 1.53 -12.67 16.44
C PRO A 195 1.62 -13.33 15.08
N ILE A 196 2.74 -14.01 14.81
CA ILE A 196 2.88 -14.84 13.61
C ILE A 196 2.07 -16.11 13.85
N GLU A 197 0.98 -16.28 13.10
CA GLU A 197 0.10 -17.44 13.19
C GLU A 197 0.65 -18.60 12.36
N GLU A 198 1.04 -18.33 11.12
CA GLU A 198 1.63 -19.30 10.22
C GLU A 198 2.76 -18.69 9.38
N ILE A 199 3.91 -19.35 9.33
CA ILE A 199 5.06 -18.88 8.57
C ILE A 199 4.81 -19.09 7.07
N GLY A 200 4.89 -17.98 6.31
CA GLY A 200 4.72 -17.98 4.85
C GLY A 200 3.27 -17.77 4.40
N GLU A 201 2.33 -17.67 5.30
CA GLU A 201 0.95 -17.29 5.01
C GLU A 201 0.64 -15.90 5.54
N LYS A 202 -0.27 -15.20 4.84
CA LYS A 202 -0.74 -13.88 5.25
C LYS A 202 -2.06 -14.04 6.01
N THR A 203 -2.09 -13.63 7.26
CA THR A 203 -3.34 -13.56 8.02
C THR A 203 -4.08 -12.28 7.66
N ILE A 204 -5.02 -12.36 6.73
CA ILE A 204 -5.80 -11.21 6.25
C ILE A 204 -7.09 -11.10 7.04
N ALA A 205 -7.18 -10.07 7.89
CA ALA A 205 -8.38 -9.79 8.68
C ALA A 205 -9.51 -9.20 7.83
N GLN A 206 -9.17 -8.35 6.85
CA GLN A 206 -10.12 -7.72 5.92
C GLN A 206 -9.47 -7.56 4.56
N ALA A 207 -10.24 -7.78 3.49
CA ALA A 207 -9.80 -7.51 2.12
C ALA A 207 -10.93 -6.86 1.32
N GLU A 208 -10.58 -5.86 0.52
CA GLU A 208 -11.50 -5.15 -0.37
C GLU A 208 -10.85 -5.05 -1.76
N GLU A 209 -11.44 -5.74 -2.73
CA GLU A 209 -10.94 -5.75 -4.10
C GLU A 209 -11.40 -4.52 -4.89
N LEU A 210 -10.68 -4.24 -5.99
CA LEU A 210 -11.11 -3.22 -6.94
C LEU A 210 -12.44 -3.64 -7.60
N THR A 211 -13.30 -2.66 -7.82
CA THR A 211 -14.51 -2.86 -8.61
C THR A 211 -14.17 -3.17 -10.07
N LYS A 212 -15.13 -3.73 -10.79
CA LYS A 212 -14.96 -4.05 -12.22
C LYS A 212 -14.62 -2.78 -13.03
N GLU A 213 -15.31 -1.68 -12.75
CA GLU A 213 -15.10 -0.39 -13.40
C GLU A 213 -13.69 0.17 -13.11
N GLU A 214 -13.22 0.06 -11.87
CA GLU A 214 -11.86 0.49 -11.52
C GLU A 214 -10.80 -0.35 -12.23
N ARG A 215 -11.02 -1.65 -12.39
CA ARG A 215 -10.12 -2.55 -13.13
C ARG A 215 -10.06 -2.16 -14.62
N GLU A 216 -11.18 -1.87 -15.23
CA GLU A 216 -11.29 -1.44 -16.65
C GLU A 216 -10.57 -0.11 -16.87
N MET A 217 -10.84 0.92 -16.03
CA MET A 217 -10.15 2.21 -16.09
C MET A 217 -8.62 2.07 -15.93
N ARG A 218 -8.17 1.20 -15.03
CA ARG A 218 -6.73 0.95 -14.83
C ARG A 218 -6.10 0.24 -16.02
N ALA A 219 -6.82 -0.70 -16.64
CA ALA A 219 -6.37 -1.41 -17.83
C ALA A 219 -6.19 -0.44 -19.01
N GLU A 220 -7.12 0.46 -19.23
CA GLU A 220 -7.05 1.48 -20.27
C GLU A 220 -5.89 2.45 -20.04
N ALA A 221 -5.77 2.99 -18.84
CA ALA A 221 -4.67 3.87 -18.46
C ALA A 221 -3.30 3.21 -18.60
N ALA A 222 -3.17 1.92 -18.30
CA ALA A 222 -1.94 1.17 -18.46
C ALA A 222 -1.58 0.99 -19.93
N LYS A 223 -2.55 0.59 -20.76
CA LYS A 223 -2.37 0.47 -22.23
C LYS A 223 -1.90 1.79 -22.82
N SER A 224 -2.57 2.90 -22.50
CA SER A 224 -2.23 4.23 -22.99
C SER A 224 -0.87 4.77 -22.50
N ALA A 225 -0.36 4.24 -21.39
CA ALA A 225 0.96 4.54 -20.83
C ALA A 225 2.05 3.53 -21.21
N GLY A 226 1.71 2.48 -21.97
CA GLY A 226 2.62 1.41 -22.35
C GLY A 226 3.10 0.56 -21.15
N VAL A 227 2.27 0.40 -20.13
CA VAL A 227 2.55 -0.44 -18.95
C VAL A 227 1.89 -1.81 -19.15
N SER A 228 2.60 -2.89 -18.83
CA SER A 228 2.05 -4.24 -18.90
C SER A 228 0.88 -4.42 -17.92
N LEU A 229 -0.18 -5.11 -18.38
CA LEU A 229 -1.35 -5.45 -17.56
C LEU A 229 -1.15 -6.74 -16.76
N GLY A 230 -0.27 -7.62 -17.25
CA GLY A 230 0.00 -8.90 -16.62
C GLY A 230 0.68 -8.74 -15.27
N GLU A 231 0.57 -9.78 -14.46
CA GLU A 231 1.54 -9.99 -13.38
C GLU A 231 2.92 -9.99 -14.04
N ALA A 232 3.92 -9.38 -13.39
CA ALA A 232 5.27 -9.51 -13.91
C ALA A 232 5.55 -11.01 -14.03
N ASP A 233 6.10 -11.43 -15.17
CA ASP A 233 6.38 -12.83 -15.40
C ASP A 233 7.42 -13.32 -14.38
N THR A 234 6.91 -13.80 -13.28
CA THR A 234 7.68 -14.39 -12.19
C THR A 234 7.63 -15.90 -12.25
N ALA A 235 6.98 -16.47 -13.29
CA ALA A 235 6.74 -17.91 -13.40
C ALA A 235 8.05 -18.73 -13.35
N GLU A 236 9.15 -18.16 -13.81
CA GLU A 236 10.45 -18.81 -13.70
C GLU A 236 11.03 -18.65 -12.28
N MET A 237 10.91 -17.49 -11.66
CA MET A 237 11.33 -17.26 -10.27
C MET A 237 10.45 -18.04 -9.30
N ASP A 238 9.15 -18.03 -9.51
CA ASP A 238 8.19 -18.78 -8.69
C ASP A 238 8.40 -20.30 -8.84
N ARG A 239 8.73 -20.79 -10.04
CA ARG A 239 9.13 -22.20 -10.29
C ARG A 239 10.45 -22.56 -9.60
N ARG A 240 11.46 -21.69 -9.68
CA ARG A 240 12.72 -21.91 -8.96
C ARG A 240 12.50 -21.91 -7.45
N ALA A 241 11.70 -20.99 -6.95
CA ALA A 241 11.38 -20.91 -5.53
C ALA A 241 10.51 -22.11 -5.06
N ALA A 242 9.54 -22.54 -5.85
CA ALA A 242 8.75 -23.74 -5.59
C ALA A 242 9.62 -25.02 -5.66
N ALA A 243 10.57 -25.09 -6.60
CA ALA A 243 11.54 -26.18 -6.67
C ALA A 243 12.44 -26.22 -5.43
N PHE A 244 12.83 -25.07 -4.86
CA PHE A 244 13.51 -24.99 -3.57
C PHE A 244 12.63 -25.43 -2.40
N ALA A 245 11.34 -25.06 -2.41
CA ALA A 245 10.40 -25.42 -1.36
C ALA A 245 10.02 -26.91 -1.35
N THR A 246 10.01 -27.55 -2.53
CA THR A 246 9.65 -28.97 -2.71
C THR A 246 10.88 -29.89 -2.72
N ALA A 247 12.08 -29.37 -2.96
CA ALA A 247 13.28 -30.13 -2.77
C ALA A 247 13.41 -30.47 -1.26
N GLN A 248 13.55 -31.73 -0.94
CA GLN A 248 14.00 -32.19 0.40
C GLN A 248 15.46 -31.74 0.59
N VAL A 249 15.68 -30.40 0.57
CA VAL A 249 16.98 -29.81 0.81
C VAL A 249 17.20 -29.84 2.32
N ASP A 250 18.05 -30.72 2.75
CA ASP A 250 18.49 -30.79 4.12
C ASP A 250 19.55 -29.71 4.33
N TYR A 251 19.14 -28.61 5.03
CA TYR A 251 20.09 -27.56 5.38
C TYR A 251 21.01 -28.04 6.47
N ILE A 252 22.31 -27.88 6.27
CA ILE A 252 23.31 -28.03 7.32
C ILE A 252 23.36 -26.70 8.06
N TYR A 253 22.86 -26.69 9.27
CA TYR A 253 22.87 -25.47 10.10
C TYR A 253 24.20 -25.42 10.88
N GLU A 254 24.88 -24.28 10.79
CA GLU A 254 26.10 -24.02 11.58
C GLU A 254 25.78 -23.70 13.04
N GLN A 255 24.57 -23.17 13.29
CA GLN A 255 24.07 -22.83 14.62
C GLN A 255 22.93 -23.78 15.03
N PRO A 256 22.66 -23.92 16.34
CA PRO A 256 21.48 -24.64 16.79
C PRO A 256 20.20 -24.11 16.18
N PRO A 257 19.28 -24.97 15.71
CA PRO A 257 18.04 -24.52 15.02
C PRO A 257 17.21 -23.50 15.82
N ALA A 258 17.18 -23.62 17.14
CA ALA A 258 16.45 -22.68 18.00
C ALA A 258 17.07 -21.29 18.04
N GLU A 259 18.39 -21.16 18.01
CA GLU A 259 19.08 -19.87 17.96
C GLU A 259 18.88 -19.21 16.60
N LEU A 260 19.06 -19.97 15.53
CA LEU A 260 18.84 -19.46 14.17
C LEU A 260 17.38 -19.02 13.95
N PHE A 261 16.43 -19.78 14.49
CA PHE A 261 15.01 -19.42 14.44
C PHE A 261 14.74 -18.09 15.16
N ARG A 262 15.31 -17.94 16.36
CA ARG A 262 15.21 -16.70 17.14
C ARG A 262 15.74 -15.47 16.38
N ASP A 263 16.87 -15.64 15.67
CA ASP A 263 17.53 -14.55 14.96
C ASP A 263 16.87 -14.22 13.59
N LEU A 264 16.19 -15.18 12.98
CA LEU A 264 15.54 -14.99 11.68
C LEU A 264 14.09 -14.48 11.79
N LEU A 265 13.39 -14.79 12.87
CA LEU A 265 12.00 -14.43 13.02
C LEU A 265 11.75 -12.89 13.05
N PRO A 266 12.58 -12.07 13.73
CA PRO A 266 12.51 -10.62 13.64
C PRO A 266 12.74 -10.09 12.20
N LYS A 267 13.67 -10.70 11.46
CA LYS A 267 13.94 -10.35 10.06
C LYS A 267 12.75 -10.68 9.17
N TYR A 268 12.05 -11.77 9.44
CA TYR A 268 10.82 -12.13 8.73
C TYR A 268 9.74 -11.06 8.90
N VAL A 269 9.50 -10.59 10.12
CA VAL A 269 8.56 -9.50 10.41
C VAL A 269 8.95 -8.23 9.64
N ALA A 270 10.22 -7.83 9.70
CA ALA A 270 10.72 -6.66 8.97
C ALA A 270 10.51 -6.78 7.45
N VAL A 271 10.72 -7.97 6.88
CA VAL A 271 10.49 -8.24 5.46
C VAL A 271 9.01 -8.15 5.10
N GLN A 272 8.10 -8.63 5.96
CA GLN A 272 6.66 -8.51 5.72
C GLN A 272 6.20 -7.05 5.72
N ILE A 273 6.64 -6.25 6.70
CA ILE A 273 6.34 -4.81 6.77
C ILE A 273 6.95 -4.08 5.56
N TYR A 274 8.20 -4.37 5.20
CA TYR A 274 8.85 -3.79 4.03
C TYR A 274 8.10 -4.09 2.73
N ARG A 275 7.69 -5.33 2.55
CA ARG A 275 6.91 -5.78 1.39
C ARG A 275 5.57 -5.05 1.30
N SER A 276 4.82 -4.94 2.40
CA SER A 276 3.53 -4.24 2.40
C SER A 276 3.67 -2.76 2.02
N MET A 277 4.74 -2.09 2.48
CA MET A 277 5.05 -0.70 2.10
C MET A 277 5.44 -0.56 0.62
N LEU A 278 6.22 -1.49 0.07
CA LEU A 278 6.58 -1.51 -1.36
C LEU A 278 5.35 -1.75 -2.25
N GLU A 279 4.52 -2.72 -1.90
CA GLU A 279 3.28 -3.03 -2.61
C GLU A 279 2.33 -1.83 -2.60
N SER A 280 2.16 -1.16 -1.45
CA SER A 280 1.35 0.05 -1.34
C SER A 280 1.90 1.20 -2.19
N THR A 281 3.22 1.35 -2.28
CA THR A 281 3.86 2.36 -3.14
C THR A 281 3.60 2.09 -4.62
N ALA A 282 3.64 0.84 -5.05
CA ALA A 282 3.30 0.46 -6.42
C ALA A 282 1.83 0.74 -6.72
N ALA A 283 0.93 0.38 -5.79
CA ALA A 283 -0.51 0.66 -5.91
C ALA A 283 -0.81 2.16 -5.96
N GLU A 284 -0.10 2.99 -5.18
CA GLU A 284 -0.19 4.45 -5.24
C GLU A 284 0.14 4.99 -6.64
N HIS A 285 1.25 4.51 -7.24
CA HIS A 285 1.65 4.97 -8.56
C HIS A 285 0.70 4.51 -9.66
N ALA A 286 0.15 3.30 -9.57
CA ALA A 286 -0.89 2.82 -10.47
C ALA A 286 -2.17 3.65 -10.36
N ALA A 287 -2.64 3.92 -9.16
CA ALA A 287 -3.82 4.75 -8.92
C ALA A 287 -3.64 6.18 -9.43
N ARG A 288 -2.45 6.77 -9.24
CA ARG A 288 -2.13 8.11 -9.76
C ARG A 288 -2.06 8.12 -11.29
N MET A 289 -1.48 7.10 -11.91
CA MET A 289 -1.45 6.96 -13.36
C MET A 289 -2.87 6.98 -13.93
N THR A 290 -3.77 6.18 -13.39
CA THR A 290 -5.18 6.09 -13.80
C THR A 290 -5.91 7.43 -13.58
N ALA A 291 -5.75 8.05 -12.42
CA ALA A 291 -6.39 9.33 -12.11
C ALA A 291 -5.93 10.45 -13.06
N MET A 292 -4.65 10.45 -13.45
CA MET A 292 -4.12 11.44 -14.39
C MET A 292 -4.55 11.16 -15.84
N ASP A 293 -4.76 9.91 -16.20
CA ASP A 293 -5.32 9.52 -17.49
C ASP A 293 -6.76 10.01 -17.63
N SER A 294 -7.61 9.70 -16.66
CA SER A 294 -9.00 10.19 -16.61
C SER A 294 -9.07 11.73 -16.61
N ALA A 295 -8.18 12.39 -15.85
CA ALA A 295 -8.12 13.84 -15.85
C ALA A 295 -7.69 14.43 -17.20
N THR A 296 -6.85 13.72 -17.95
CA THR A 296 -6.42 14.14 -19.30
C THR A 296 -7.57 13.99 -20.29
N SER A 297 -8.30 12.87 -20.28
CA SER A 297 -9.46 12.63 -21.12
C SER A 297 -10.58 13.65 -20.85
N ASN A 298 -10.89 13.92 -19.58
CA ASN A 298 -11.86 14.95 -19.19
C ASN A 298 -11.45 16.35 -19.67
N ALA A 299 -10.15 16.66 -19.65
CA ALA A 299 -9.64 17.94 -20.15
C ALA A 299 -9.78 18.04 -21.69
N ASP A 300 -9.57 16.96 -22.43
CA ASP A 300 -9.77 16.91 -23.87
C ASP A 300 -11.24 17.14 -24.25
N GLU A 301 -12.16 16.42 -23.61
CA GLU A 301 -13.59 16.64 -23.83
C GLU A 301 -14.03 18.08 -23.54
N MET A 302 -13.50 18.67 -22.47
CA MET A 302 -13.83 20.07 -22.13
C MET A 302 -13.25 21.05 -23.15
N ILE A 303 -12.05 20.80 -23.69
CA ILE A 303 -11.46 21.61 -24.75
C ILE A 303 -12.33 21.55 -26.00
N ASP A 304 -12.82 20.38 -26.40
CA ASP A 304 -13.67 20.20 -27.55
C ASP A 304 -15.02 20.93 -27.38
N LYS A 305 -15.67 20.77 -26.23
CA LYS A 305 -16.91 21.47 -25.89
C LYS A 305 -16.74 23.01 -25.94
N LEU A 306 -15.65 23.52 -25.35
CA LEU A 306 -15.35 24.96 -25.35
C LEU A 306 -15.00 25.47 -26.76
N THR A 307 -14.27 24.66 -27.55
CA THR A 307 -13.94 25.03 -28.93
C THR A 307 -15.20 25.12 -29.81
N LEU A 308 -16.13 24.18 -29.63
CA LEU A 308 -17.43 24.22 -30.33
C LEU A 308 -18.24 25.44 -29.91
N ALA A 309 -18.34 25.71 -28.61
CA ALA A 309 -19.07 26.91 -28.10
C ALA A 309 -18.46 28.22 -28.61
N MET A 310 -17.12 28.32 -28.60
CA MET A 310 -16.40 29.48 -29.13
C MET A 310 -16.65 29.69 -30.62
N ASN A 311 -16.63 28.63 -31.44
CA ASN A 311 -16.88 28.70 -32.86
C ASN A 311 -18.32 29.13 -33.14
N ARG A 312 -19.32 28.61 -32.39
CA ARG A 312 -20.71 29.02 -32.49
C ARG A 312 -20.88 30.51 -32.12
N ALA A 313 -20.29 30.95 -31.02
CA ALA A 313 -20.34 32.36 -30.61
C ALA A 313 -19.68 33.30 -31.65
N ARG A 314 -18.53 32.85 -32.22
CA ARG A 314 -17.84 33.60 -33.28
C ARG A 314 -18.73 33.74 -34.53
N GLN A 315 -19.34 32.63 -34.98
CA GLN A 315 -20.24 32.65 -36.13
C GLN A 315 -21.46 33.56 -35.87
N ALA A 316 -22.09 33.46 -34.70
CA ALA A 316 -23.20 34.33 -34.32
C ALA A 316 -22.82 35.83 -34.32
N LYS A 317 -21.60 36.15 -33.82
CA LYS A 317 -21.09 37.52 -33.82
C LYS A 317 -20.87 38.04 -35.26
N ILE A 318 -20.20 37.21 -36.10
CA ILE A 318 -19.98 37.57 -37.52
C ILE A 318 -21.32 37.82 -38.24
N THR A 319 -22.28 36.90 -38.06
CA THR A 319 -23.60 37.03 -38.65
C THR A 319 -24.32 38.30 -38.21
N LYS A 320 -24.23 38.62 -36.91
CA LYS A 320 -24.79 39.88 -36.36
C LYS A 320 -24.14 41.10 -36.98
N GLU A 321 -22.82 41.16 -37.08
CA GLU A 321 -22.07 42.26 -37.69
C GLU A 321 -22.44 42.43 -39.17
N ILE A 322 -22.59 41.33 -39.92
CA ILE A 322 -23.07 41.40 -41.33
C ILE A 322 -24.47 41.96 -41.42
N ILE A 323 -25.42 41.51 -40.58
CA ILE A 323 -26.79 42.02 -40.55
C ILE A 323 -26.83 43.53 -40.22
N GLU A 324 -26.03 43.96 -39.26
CA GLU A 324 -25.93 45.38 -38.89
C GLU A 324 -25.41 46.24 -40.07
N ILE A 325 -24.37 45.78 -40.80
CA ILE A 325 -23.86 46.47 -41.99
C ILE A 325 -24.90 46.54 -43.11
N VAL A 326 -25.56 45.41 -43.42
CA VAL A 326 -26.59 45.33 -44.47
C VAL A 326 -27.78 46.19 -44.13
N SER A 327 -28.23 46.15 -42.86
CA SER A 327 -29.35 46.98 -42.39
C SER A 327 -29.01 48.46 -42.40
N GLY A 328 -27.76 48.81 -42.04
CA GLY A 328 -27.32 50.25 -42.13
C GLY A 328 -27.20 50.76 -43.58
N ALA A 329 -26.78 49.88 -44.51
CA ALA A 329 -26.73 50.27 -45.96
C ALA A 329 -28.10 50.32 -46.59
N ALA A 330 -29.08 49.54 -46.12
CA ALA A 330 -30.48 49.62 -46.61
C ALA A 330 -31.28 50.81 -46.05
N ALA A 331 -30.77 51.47 -45.00
CA ALA A 331 -31.41 52.63 -44.39
C ALA A 331 -30.91 53.99 -44.91
N GLN A 332 -29.91 53.97 -45.81
CA GLN A 332 -29.46 55.11 -46.63
C GLN A 332 -30.18 55.08 -48.03
#